data_add307af59135742301bc3c12ab251a6
#
_entry.id   add307af59135742301bc3c12ab251a6
#
_cell.length_a   1.000
_cell.length_b   1.000
_cell.length_c   1.000
_cell.angle_alpha   90.00
_cell.angle_beta   90.00
_cell.angle_gamma   90.00
#
_symmetry.space_group_name_H-M   'P 1'
#
loop_
_entity.id
_entity.type
_entity.pdbx_description
1 polymer ?
#
loop_
_entity_poly.entity_id
_entity_poly.type
_entity_poly.pdbx_seq_one_letter_code
_entity_poly.pdbx_strand_id
1 'polypeptide(L)'
;MEGQYCYRYPHPAVTTDCVVFGYDGLHLNVLLIERGGEPFKGCWAFPGGFLNIDEGAPDGARRELLEETGLQVTHIQQLGAFATPDRDPRERVISIAYFTLTRVQGVLGGDDARVARWFPINDLPPLAFDHQQMFEQALVNGIGKGCIGRSLSLAQLRHGLDGIDQIHLGRLAIDLWQTVRDGLTQRI
;
A
#
# COMPACT_ATOMS: atom_id res chain seq x y z
N MET A 1 23.10 -21.56 -9.76
CA MET A 1 23.08 -21.02 -11.13
C MET A 1 21.71 -20.39 -11.29
N GLU A 2 21.65 -19.07 -11.26
CA GLU A 2 20.45 -18.36 -11.67
C GLU A 2 20.13 -18.71 -13.11
N GLY A 3 18.95 -19.26 -13.36
CA GLY A 3 18.53 -19.65 -14.69
C GLY A 3 18.35 -18.42 -15.58
N GLN A 4 19.04 -18.37 -16.69
CA GLN A 4 18.83 -17.33 -17.71
C GLN A 4 17.52 -17.65 -18.43
N TYR A 5 16.48 -16.83 -18.20
CA TYR A 5 15.23 -16.94 -18.93
C TYR A 5 15.36 -16.30 -20.30
N CYS A 6 14.94 -17.02 -21.35
CA CYS A 6 14.98 -16.54 -22.71
C CYS A 6 13.55 -16.52 -23.28
N TYR A 7 13.07 -15.35 -23.67
CA TYR A 7 11.70 -15.16 -24.14
C TYR A 7 11.67 -14.69 -25.60
N ARG A 8 10.62 -15.09 -26.33
CA ARG A 8 10.40 -14.67 -27.71
C ARG A 8 10.10 -13.16 -27.84
N TYR A 9 9.42 -12.62 -26.84
CA TYR A 9 9.03 -11.21 -26.77
C TYR A 9 9.55 -10.59 -25.47
N PRO A 10 9.82 -9.26 -25.44
CA PRO A 10 10.15 -8.56 -24.22
C PRO A 10 9.08 -8.76 -23.14
N HIS A 11 9.48 -9.01 -21.91
CA HIS A 11 8.62 -9.17 -20.76
C HIS A 11 8.87 -8.02 -19.77
N PRO A 12 7.83 -7.39 -19.24
CA PRO A 12 8.01 -6.49 -18.09
C PRO A 12 8.35 -7.30 -16.84
N ALA A 13 9.15 -6.73 -15.97
CA ALA A 13 9.20 -7.22 -14.59
C ALA A 13 7.89 -6.91 -13.88
N VAL A 14 7.51 -7.74 -12.91
CA VAL A 14 6.30 -7.54 -12.13
C VAL A 14 6.70 -7.32 -10.67
N THR A 15 6.15 -6.25 -10.08
CA THR A 15 6.27 -5.97 -8.64
C THR A 15 4.90 -6.03 -7.98
N THR A 16 4.89 -6.12 -6.67
CA THR A 16 3.70 -5.92 -5.85
C THR A 16 3.99 -4.86 -4.81
N ASP A 17 3.04 -3.95 -4.60
CA ASP A 17 3.12 -2.91 -3.58
C ASP A 17 1.88 -2.96 -2.69
N CYS A 18 2.02 -2.72 -1.39
CA CYS A 18 0.91 -2.79 -0.43
C CYS A 18 0.69 -1.47 0.30
N VAL A 19 -0.41 -0.78 0.01
CA VAL A 19 -0.85 0.40 0.75
C VAL A 19 -1.55 -0.05 2.04
N VAL A 20 -0.85 0.06 3.16
CA VAL A 20 -1.37 -0.36 4.47
C VAL A 20 -1.84 0.85 5.24
N PHE A 21 -3.15 0.98 5.44
CA PHE A 21 -3.72 1.97 6.33
C PHE A 21 -3.76 1.43 7.75
N GLY A 22 -3.36 2.26 8.72
CA GLY A 22 -3.36 1.95 10.14
C GLY A 22 -4.17 2.96 10.95
N TYR A 23 -5.08 2.48 11.77
CA TYR A 23 -5.85 3.32 12.69
C TYR A 23 -5.30 3.20 14.11
N ASP A 24 -4.95 4.32 14.75
CA ASP A 24 -4.38 4.37 16.10
C ASP A 24 -5.42 4.63 17.22
N GLY A 25 -6.69 4.79 16.84
CA GLY A 25 -7.78 5.16 17.73
C GLY A 25 -8.25 6.61 17.57
N LEU A 26 -7.44 7.46 16.92
CA LEU A 26 -7.74 8.87 16.67
C LEU A 26 -7.54 9.25 15.20
N HIS A 27 -6.46 8.78 14.59
CA HIS A 27 -6.04 9.18 13.25
C HIS A 27 -5.84 7.98 12.35
N LEU A 28 -6.05 8.20 11.07
CA LEU A 28 -5.64 7.25 10.04
C LEU A 28 -4.22 7.55 9.62
N ASN A 29 -3.40 6.50 9.59
CA ASN A 29 -2.01 6.54 9.19
C ASN A 29 -1.81 5.62 7.98
N VAL A 30 -0.69 5.78 7.29
CA VAL A 30 -0.23 4.85 6.26
C VAL A 30 1.18 4.39 6.58
N LEU A 31 1.45 3.11 6.32
CA LEU A 31 2.76 2.51 6.52
C LEU A 31 3.64 2.77 5.31
N LEU A 32 4.83 3.30 5.55
CA LEU A 32 5.85 3.52 4.54
C LEU A 32 7.18 2.93 5.00
N ILE A 33 8.02 2.59 4.03
CA ILE A 33 9.40 2.18 4.24
C ILE A 33 10.36 3.21 3.64
N GLU A 34 11.52 3.41 4.27
CA GLU A 34 12.61 4.19 3.69
C GLU A 34 13.45 3.29 2.78
N ARG A 35 13.59 3.66 1.52
CA ARG A 35 14.34 2.89 0.54
C ARG A 35 15.85 2.89 0.85
N GLY A 36 16.43 1.70 0.95
CA GLY A 36 17.88 1.52 1.19
C GLY A 36 18.73 1.64 -0.07
N GLY A 37 18.17 1.35 -1.25
CA GLY A 37 18.86 1.28 -2.54
C GLY A 37 18.34 2.24 -3.61
N GLU A 38 19.14 2.39 -4.67
CA GLU A 38 18.72 3.13 -5.87
C GLU A 38 17.70 2.32 -6.72
N PRO A 39 16.86 2.98 -7.49
CA PRO A 39 16.58 4.41 -7.54
C PRO A 39 15.82 4.89 -6.30
N PHE A 40 15.81 6.21 -6.08
CA PHE A 40 15.08 6.87 -4.97
C PHE A 40 15.57 6.48 -3.56
N LYS A 41 16.86 6.20 -3.40
CA LYS A 41 17.46 5.92 -2.10
C LYS A 41 17.17 7.05 -1.09
N GLY A 42 16.71 6.69 0.11
CA GLY A 42 16.32 7.62 1.17
C GLY A 42 14.92 8.24 0.97
N CYS A 43 14.23 7.97 -0.13
CA CYS A 43 12.82 8.32 -0.29
C CYS A 43 11.92 7.27 0.36
N TRP A 44 10.69 7.67 0.62
CA TRP A 44 9.67 6.80 1.20
C TRP A 44 8.86 6.09 0.12
N ALA A 45 8.47 4.85 0.38
CA ALA A 45 7.70 4.02 -0.53
C ALA A 45 6.71 3.14 0.23
N PHE A 46 5.74 2.56 -0.47
CA PHE A 46 4.96 1.46 0.10
C PHE A 46 5.83 0.22 0.17
N PRO A 47 5.61 -0.65 1.19
CA PRO A 47 6.22 -1.97 1.22
C PRO A 47 5.90 -2.74 -0.06
N GLY A 48 6.93 -3.34 -0.66
CA GLY A 48 6.77 -4.07 -1.91
C GLY A 48 8.06 -4.34 -2.65
N GLY A 49 7.99 -5.29 -3.57
CA GLY A 49 9.14 -5.73 -4.33
C GLY A 49 8.79 -6.62 -5.52
N PHE A 50 9.79 -7.26 -6.09
CA PHE A 50 9.61 -8.12 -7.25
C PHE A 50 8.90 -9.42 -6.90
N LEU A 51 7.98 -9.81 -7.77
CA LEU A 51 7.26 -11.06 -7.67
C LEU A 51 8.19 -12.22 -8.02
N ASN A 52 8.24 -13.25 -7.17
CA ASN A 52 8.94 -14.48 -7.47
C ASN A 52 8.20 -15.27 -8.56
N ILE A 53 8.95 -16.09 -9.30
CA ILE A 53 8.40 -16.81 -10.46
C ILE A 53 7.33 -17.85 -10.08
N ASP A 54 7.36 -18.31 -8.86
CA ASP A 54 6.54 -19.41 -8.32
C ASP A 54 5.49 -18.96 -7.30
N GLU A 55 5.30 -17.63 -7.13
CA GLU A 55 4.31 -17.10 -6.21
C GLU A 55 3.18 -16.32 -6.91
N GLY A 56 2.00 -16.29 -6.29
CA GLY A 56 0.90 -15.43 -6.70
C GLY A 56 1.09 -13.99 -6.23
N ALA A 57 0.60 -13.01 -7.00
CA ALA A 57 0.77 -11.60 -6.66
C ALA A 57 0.23 -11.22 -5.24
N PRO A 58 -0.90 -11.76 -4.73
CA PRO A 58 -1.31 -11.50 -3.35
C PRO A 58 -0.33 -12.05 -2.30
N ASP A 59 0.34 -13.16 -2.60
CA ASP A 59 1.28 -13.80 -1.68
C ASP A 59 2.61 -13.04 -1.68
N GLY A 60 3.07 -12.61 -2.87
CA GLY A 60 4.23 -11.72 -2.99
C GLY A 60 4.04 -10.41 -2.21
N ALA A 61 2.86 -9.78 -2.32
CA ALA A 61 2.56 -8.57 -1.56
C ALA A 61 2.59 -8.78 -0.04
N ARG A 62 2.12 -9.94 0.46
CA ARG A 62 2.18 -10.27 1.89
C ARG A 62 3.60 -10.60 2.34
N ARG A 63 4.37 -11.32 1.50
CA ARG A 63 5.76 -11.66 1.77
C ARG A 63 6.60 -10.39 1.91
N GLU A 64 6.56 -9.50 0.92
CA GLU A 64 7.30 -8.23 0.93
C GLU A 64 6.91 -7.37 2.14
N LEU A 65 5.61 -7.24 2.43
CA LEU A 65 5.12 -6.52 3.60
C LEU A 65 5.71 -7.08 4.90
N LEU A 66 5.74 -8.41 5.04
CA LEU A 66 6.30 -9.06 6.22
C LEU A 66 7.81 -8.87 6.31
N GLU A 67 8.55 -9.06 5.22
CA GLU A 67 10.01 -8.96 5.15
C GLU A 67 10.49 -7.55 5.46
N GLU A 68 9.82 -6.53 4.90
CA GLU A 68 10.24 -5.13 5.05
C GLU A 68 9.74 -4.45 6.33
N THR A 69 8.64 -4.93 6.93
CA THR A 69 8.01 -4.21 8.06
C THR A 69 7.74 -5.07 9.29
N GLY A 70 7.87 -6.40 9.18
CA GLY A 70 7.45 -7.33 10.21
C GLY A 70 5.93 -7.43 10.38
N LEU A 71 5.15 -6.69 9.60
CA LEU A 71 3.69 -6.68 9.71
C LEU A 71 3.07 -7.83 8.94
N GLN A 72 2.23 -8.61 9.63
CA GLN A 72 1.48 -9.72 9.04
C GLN A 72 0.01 -9.35 8.89
N VAL A 73 -0.54 -9.49 7.68
CA VAL A 73 -1.94 -9.24 7.38
C VAL A 73 -2.57 -10.44 6.68
N THR A 74 -3.81 -10.75 7.02
CA THR A 74 -4.56 -11.88 6.42
C THR A 74 -5.32 -11.43 5.17
N HIS A 75 -5.88 -10.25 5.18
CA HIS A 75 -6.72 -9.73 4.11
C HIS A 75 -6.06 -8.55 3.41
N ILE A 76 -5.88 -8.68 2.10
CA ILE A 76 -5.50 -7.59 1.22
C ILE A 76 -6.48 -7.57 0.04
N GLN A 77 -6.76 -6.40 -0.47
CA GLN A 77 -7.61 -6.21 -1.65
C GLN A 77 -6.79 -5.58 -2.76
N GLN A 78 -6.94 -6.12 -3.97
CA GLN A 78 -6.27 -5.53 -5.13
C GLN A 78 -6.81 -4.14 -5.41
N LEU A 79 -5.89 -3.18 -5.51
CA LEU A 79 -6.17 -1.79 -5.84
C LEU A 79 -6.24 -1.60 -7.36
N GLY A 80 -5.26 -2.16 -8.06
CA GLY A 80 -5.13 -2.09 -9.50
C GLY A 80 -3.73 -2.41 -9.98
N ALA A 81 -3.53 -2.26 -11.30
CA ALA A 81 -2.22 -2.37 -11.92
C ALA A 81 -1.72 -0.98 -12.32
N PHE A 82 -0.49 -0.67 -11.96
CA PHE A 82 0.23 0.55 -12.30
C PHE A 82 1.27 0.22 -13.35
N ALA A 83 1.02 0.64 -14.58
CA ALA A 83 1.71 0.15 -15.77
C ALA A 83 2.17 1.26 -16.72
N THR A 84 2.32 2.50 -16.22
CA THR A 84 2.92 3.58 -17.02
C THR A 84 4.34 3.17 -17.44
N PRO A 85 4.73 3.34 -18.72
CA PRO A 85 6.02 2.81 -19.22
C PRO A 85 7.22 3.20 -18.38
N ASP A 86 7.30 4.45 -17.98
CA ASP A 86 8.48 5.04 -17.31
C ASP A 86 8.28 5.19 -15.78
N ARG A 87 7.36 4.41 -15.18
CA ARG A 87 7.12 4.46 -13.73
C ARG A 87 8.36 4.05 -12.91
N ASP A 88 9.17 3.16 -13.44
CA ASP A 88 10.44 2.75 -12.87
C ASP A 88 11.57 3.04 -13.86
N PRO A 89 12.57 3.84 -13.49
CA PRO A 89 13.66 4.22 -14.40
C PRO A 89 14.62 3.08 -14.74
N ARG A 90 14.58 1.95 -14.06
CA ARG A 90 15.50 0.83 -14.29
C ARG A 90 15.11 0.01 -15.52
N GLU A 91 13.81 -0.27 -15.65
CA GLU A 91 13.27 -1.12 -16.71
C GLU A 91 11.76 -1.01 -16.82
N ARG A 92 11.17 -1.74 -17.76
CA ARG A 92 9.72 -1.87 -17.87
C ARG A 92 9.16 -2.68 -16.70
N VAL A 93 8.54 -2.01 -15.75
CA VAL A 93 7.92 -2.63 -14.56
C VAL A 93 6.41 -2.40 -14.55
N ILE A 94 5.66 -3.42 -14.16
CA ILE A 94 4.24 -3.34 -13.85
C ILE A 94 4.06 -3.69 -12.37
N SER A 95 3.49 -2.78 -11.59
CA SER A 95 3.14 -3.08 -10.20
C SER A 95 1.67 -3.47 -10.08
N ILE A 96 1.41 -4.58 -9.40
CA ILE A 96 0.09 -4.98 -8.95
C ILE A 96 -0.06 -4.50 -7.51
N ALA A 97 -0.76 -3.37 -7.34
CA ALA A 97 -0.93 -2.76 -6.03
C ALA A 97 -2.11 -3.38 -5.26
N TYR A 98 -1.91 -3.52 -3.97
CA TYR A 98 -2.90 -3.96 -2.99
C TYR A 98 -3.09 -2.90 -1.92
N PHE A 99 -4.21 -2.99 -1.18
CA PHE A 99 -4.38 -2.21 0.03
C PHE A 99 -5.03 -3.04 1.13
N THR A 100 -4.82 -2.61 2.36
CA THR A 100 -5.46 -3.19 3.55
C THR A 100 -5.65 -2.12 4.62
N LEU A 101 -6.51 -2.41 5.59
CA LEU A 101 -6.71 -1.58 6.77
C LEU A 101 -6.47 -2.45 8.03
N THR A 102 -5.68 -1.91 8.96
CA THR A 102 -5.34 -2.57 10.23
C THR A 102 -5.30 -1.56 11.37
N ARG A 103 -5.03 -2.03 12.59
CA ARG A 103 -4.61 -1.14 13.69
C ARG A 103 -3.14 -0.79 13.52
N VAL A 104 -2.76 0.42 13.96
CA VAL A 104 -1.35 0.76 14.09
C VAL A 104 -0.69 -0.23 15.07
N GLN A 105 0.37 -0.86 14.63
CA GLN A 105 1.17 -1.83 15.37
C GLN A 105 2.64 -1.45 15.32
N GLY A 106 3.46 -2.00 16.19
CA GLY A 106 4.91 -1.87 16.09
C GLY A 106 5.40 -2.48 14.79
N VAL A 107 6.23 -1.75 14.07
CA VAL A 107 6.85 -2.18 12.81
C VAL A 107 8.37 -2.05 12.93
N LEU A 108 9.09 -2.90 12.21
CA LEU A 108 10.55 -2.92 12.17
C LEU A 108 10.95 -2.83 10.70
N GLY A 109 12.02 -2.08 10.40
CA GLY A 109 12.65 -2.19 9.09
C GLY A 109 13.32 -3.56 8.95
N GLY A 110 13.25 -4.15 7.78
CA GLY A 110 13.88 -5.43 7.44
C GLY A 110 14.44 -5.41 6.03
N ASP A 111 15.25 -6.40 5.68
CA ASP A 111 15.89 -6.59 4.38
C ASP A 111 16.42 -5.27 3.75
N ASP A 112 15.88 -4.88 2.60
CA ASP A 112 16.28 -3.65 1.88
C ASP A 112 15.66 -2.37 2.45
N ALA A 113 14.70 -2.47 3.38
CA ALA A 113 14.10 -1.32 4.07
C ALA A 113 14.97 -0.88 5.24
N ARG A 114 15.42 0.38 5.24
CA ARG A 114 16.19 0.93 6.36
C ARG A 114 15.33 1.16 7.59
N VAL A 115 14.11 1.63 7.39
CA VAL A 115 13.14 1.98 8.43
C VAL A 115 11.73 1.76 7.90
N ALA A 116 10.85 1.18 8.72
CA ALA A 116 9.42 1.21 8.49
C ALA A 116 8.75 2.15 9.50
N ARG A 117 7.79 2.98 9.05
CA ARG A 117 7.13 3.97 9.90
C ARG A 117 5.70 4.25 9.44
N TRP A 118 4.83 4.52 10.43
CA TRP A 118 3.49 5.05 10.21
C TRP A 118 3.53 6.57 10.06
N PHE A 119 2.86 7.10 9.04
CA PHE A 119 2.69 8.52 8.78
C PHE A 119 1.22 8.89 8.77
N PRO A 120 0.81 10.02 9.36
CA PRO A 120 -0.53 10.53 9.17
C PRO A 120 -0.84 10.74 7.70
N ILE A 121 -2.04 10.35 7.24
CA ILE A 121 -2.41 10.42 5.81
C ILE A 121 -2.43 11.84 5.24
N ASN A 122 -2.52 12.85 6.07
CA ASN A 122 -2.52 14.28 5.71
C ASN A 122 -1.12 14.94 5.81
N ASP A 123 -0.09 14.19 6.22
CA ASP A 123 1.28 14.68 6.37
C ASP A 123 2.28 13.61 5.89
N LEU A 124 2.23 13.33 4.59
CA LEU A 124 3.10 12.34 3.98
C LEU A 124 4.42 12.96 3.51
N PRO A 125 5.54 12.26 3.69
CA PRO A 125 6.79 12.62 3.05
C PRO A 125 6.71 12.44 1.53
N PRO A 126 7.66 12.99 0.76
CA PRO A 126 7.77 12.72 -0.68
C PRO A 126 7.89 11.22 -0.93
N LEU A 127 7.02 10.69 -1.80
CA LEU A 127 7.00 9.28 -2.15
C LEU A 127 7.84 9.00 -3.41
N ALA A 128 8.47 7.82 -3.44
CA ALA A 128 9.19 7.32 -4.59
C ALA A 128 8.24 6.87 -5.71
N PHE A 129 8.74 6.79 -6.93
CA PHE A 129 8.03 6.30 -8.11
C PHE A 129 6.68 7.03 -8.33
N ASP A 130 5.65 6.28 -8.68
CA ASP A 130 4.26 6.70 -8.80
C ASP A 130 3.40 6.38 -7.56
N HIS A 131 4.05 6.18 -6.40
CA HIS A 131 3.37 5.81 -5.15
C HIS A 131 2.37 6.87 -4.66
N GLN A 132 2.56 8.14 -5.03
CA GLN A 132 1.57 9.17 -4.78
C GLN A 132 0.23 8.85 -5.47
N GLN A 133 0.26 8.35 -6.71
CA GLN A 133 -0.95 7.95 -7.45
C GLN A 133 -1.59 6.70 -6.81
N MET A 134 -0.76 5.74 -6.34
CA MET A 134 -1.27 4.57 -5.61
C MET A 134 -1.99 4.98 -4.35
N PHE A 135 -1.43 5.91 -3.57
CA PHE A 135 -2.04 6.43 -2.36
C PHE A 135 -3.39 7.09 -2.64
N GLU A 136 -3.45 8.02 -3.60
CA GLU A 136 -4.68 8.72 -3.99
C GLU A 136 -5.76 7.75 -4.46
N GLN A 137 -5.39 6.75 -5.25
CA GLN A 137 -6.31 5.72 -5.70
C GLN A 137 -6.79 4.83 -4.56
N ALA A 138 -5.91 4.49 -3.60
CA ALA A 138 -6.27 3.70 -2.43
C ALA A 138 -7.25 4.45 -1.52
N LEU A 139 -7.07 5.75 -1.32
CA LEU A 139 -8.02 6.58 -0.57
C LEU A 139 -9.40 6.60 -1.24
N VAL A 140 -9.46 6.85 -2.56
CA VAL A 140 -10.74 6.98 -3.28
C VAL A 140 -11.42 5.62 -3.47
N ASN A 141 -10.70 4.61 -3.92
CA ASN A 141 -11.27 3.32 -4.32
C ASN A 141 -11.27 2.30 -3.17
N GLY A 142 -10.30 2.36 -2.28
CA GLY A 142 -10.19 1.46 -1.16
C GLY A 142 -11.10 1.90 -0.01
N ILE A 143 -10.87 3.06 0.52
CA ILE A 143 -11.56 3.55 1.71
C ILE A 143 -12.86 4.26 1.34
N GLY A 144 -12.85 5.14 0.32
CA GLY A 144 -14.03 5.91 -0.08
C GLY A 144 -15.20 5.05 -0.55
N LYS A 145 -14.97 4.03 -1.38
CA LYS A 145 -16.02 3.12 -1.84
C LYS A 145 -16.45 2.11 -0.77
N GLY A 146 -15.55 1.73 0.11
CA GLY A 146 -15.86 0.85 1.24
C GLY A 146 -16.74 1.52 2.29
N CYS A 147 -16.59 2.82 2.49
CA CYS A 147 -17.43 3.61 3.42
C CYS A 147 -18.81 3.97 2.84
N ILE A 148 -18.96 4.01 1.50
CA ILE A 148 -20.20 4.49 0.84
C ILE A 148 -21.06 3.32 0.30
N GLY A 149 -20.59 2.11 0.31
CA GLY A 149 -21.38 0.92 -0.03
C GLY A 149 -20.80 0.01 -1.11
N ARG A 150 -20.66 -1.22 -0.74
CA ARG A 150 -20.59 -2.47 -1.52
C ARG A 150 -19.25 -3.15 -1.76
N SER A 151 -18.09 -2.74 -1.23
CA SER A 151 -16.87 -3.51 -1.50
C SER A 151 -16.11 -4.04 -0.28
N LEU A 152 -16.18 -3.38 0.86
CA LEU A 152 -15.78 -3.97 2.14
C LEU A 152 -17.05 -4.22 2.95
N SER A 153 -17.46 -5.47 3.11
CA SER A 153 -18.52 -5.77 4.05
C SER A 153 -18.07 -5.30 5.45
N LEU A 154 -19.01 -4.79 6.24
CA LEU A 154 -18.76 -4.48 7.67
C LEU A 154 -18.05 -5.64 8.40
N ALA A 155 -18.19 -6.88 7.91
CA ALA A 155 -17.50 -8.06 8.41
C ALA A 155 -16.00 -8.05 8.08
N GLN A 156 -15.59 -7.58 6.92
CA GLN A 156 -14.15 -7.49 6.53
C GLN A 156 -13.43 -6.34 7.25
N LEU A 157 -14.12 -5.22 7.46
CA LEU A 157 -13.63 -4.16 8.35
C LEU A 157 -13.52 -4.65 9.80
N ARG A 158 -14.47 -5.47 10.27
CA ARG A 158 -14.44 -6.04 11.63
C ARG A 158 -13.24 -6.94 11.88
N HIS A 159 -12.84 -7.79 10.93
CA HIS A 159 -11.69 -8.68 11.09
C HIS A 159 -10.34 -7.95 11.20
N GLY A 160 -10.17 -6.82 10.51
CA GLY A 160 -8.97 -5.98 10.63
C GLY A 160 -8.98 -5.06 11.85
N LEU A 161 -10.15 -4.83 12.44
CA LEU A 161 -10.40 -3.84 13.49
C LEU A 161 -11.10 -4.45 14.70
N ASP A 162 -10.84 -5.70 15.03
CA ASP A 162 -11.40 -6.38 16.20
C ASP A 162 -11.24 -5.51 17.46
N GLY A 163 -12.38 -5.08 18.03
CA GLY A 163 -12.47 -4.24 19.22
C GLY A 163 -12.66 -2.72 18.97
N ILE A 164 -12.85 -2.27 17.73
CA ILE A 164 -13.37 -0.92 17.47
C ILE A 164 -14.90 -0.97 17.44
N ASP A 165 -15.54 -0.14 18.25
CA ASP A 165 -17.00 -0.05 18.25
C ASP A 165 -17.53 0.63 16.96
N GLN A 166 -18.83 0.48 16.69
CA GLN A 166 -19.49 1.02 15.50
C GLN A 166 -19.45 2.56 15.43
N ILE A 167 -19.33 3.23 16.57
CA ILE A 167 -19.30 4.70 16.66
C ILE A 167 -17.94 5.20 16.14
N HIS A 168 -16.86 4.52 16.52
CA HIS A 168 -15.50 4.84 16.04
C HIS A 168 -15.33 4.53 14.55
N LEU A 169 -15.92 3.44 14.06
CA LEU A 169 -15.93 3.12 12.61
C LEU A 169 -16.72 4.18 11.81
N GLY A 170 -17.83 4.67 12.35
CA GLY A 170 -18.59 5.74 11.72
C GLY A 170 -17.83 7.07 11.68
N ARG A 171 -17.11 7.43 12.74
CA ARG A 171 -16.24 8.62 12.78
C ARG A 171 -15.08 8.50 11.79
N LEU A 172 -14.40 7.37 11.77
CA LEU A 172 -13.33 7.09 10.82
C LEU A 172 -13.79 7.27 9.36
N ALA A 173 -15.01 6.79 9.04
CA ALA A 173 -15.59 6.96 7.72
C ALA A 173 -15.87 8.44 7.38
N ILE A 174 -16.34 9.23 8.35
CA ILE A 174 -16.64 10.65 8.18
C ILE A 174 -15.34 11.45 8.01
N ASP A 175 -14.34 11.20 8.86
CA ASP A 175 -13.05 11.89 8.81
C ASP A 175 -12.31 11.60 7.50
N LEU A 176 -12.37 10.37 7.03
CA LEU A 176 -11.85 9.96 5.73
C LEU A 176 -12.55 10.67 4.57
N TRP A 177 -13.88 10.71 4.60
CA TRP A 177 -14.65 11.40 3.58
C TRP A 177 -14.34 12.90 3.54
N GLN A 178 -14.18 13.55 4.70
CA GLN A 178 -13.79 14.95 4.80
C GLN A 178 -12.38 15.17 4.24
N THR A 179 -11.41 14.33 4.60
CA THR A 179 -10.02 14.42 4.10
C THR A 179 -9.94 14.27 2.58
N VAL A 180 -10.66 13.29 2.02
CA VAL A 180 -10.72 13.08 0.56
C VAL A 180 -11.42 14.26 -0.14
N ARG A 181 -12.51 14.76 0.41
CA ARG A 181 -13.23 15.90 -0.13
C ARG A 181 -12.37 17.17 -0.15
N ASP A 182 -11.71 17.47 0.96
CA ASP A 182 -10.93 18.70 1.12
C ASP A 182 -9.65 18.64 0.26
N GLY A 183 -9.03 17.49 0.13
CA GLY A 183 -7.89 17.26 -0.78
C GLY A 183 -8.26 17.38 -2.28
N LEU A 184 -9.49 17.03 -2.66
CA LEU A 184 -9.98 17.20 -4.02
C LEU A 184 -10.36 18.66 -4.32
N THR A 185 -10.83 19.43 -3.32
CA THR A 185 -11.24 20.83 -3.48
C THR A 185 -10.05 21.79 -3.61
N GLN A 186 -8.87 21.43 -3.14
CA GLN A 186 -7.65 22.26 -3.27
C GLN A 186 -6.92 22.10 -4.61
N ARG A 187 -7.40 21.24 -5.52
CA ARG A 187 -6.79 20.97 -6.85
C ARG A 187 -7.62 21.45 -8.05
N ILE A 188 -8.67 22.30 -7.81
CA ILE A 188 -9.47 22.93 -8.87
C ILE A 188 -9.14 24.43 -8.95
#